data_b9feed62584814af055881cd2c49dace
#
_entry.id   b9feed62584814af055881cd2c49dace
#
_cell.length_a   1.000
_cell.length_b   1.000
_cell.length_c   1.000
_cell.angle_alpha   90.00
_cell.angle_beta   90.00
_cell.angle_gamma   90.00
#
_symmetry.space_group_name_H-M   'P 1'
#
loop_
_entity.id
_entity.type
_entity.pdbx_description
1 polymer ?
#
loop_
_entity_poly.entity_id
_entity_poly.type
_entity_poly.pdbx_seq_one_letter_code
_entity_poly.pdbx_strand_id
1 'polypeptide(L)'
;MNRLPFLGLLFALLCLVACRQMNEAHLLHLAEKQVNMNVDSVYALLVQIERPSQLSDEERLLYGWLNAYVHYKRHNSMAEDSLILPASDYYVFRNDTAKNLFSYQLKAWYWYWLKEHERCIAAIDSGVALAKALQDTGRMADMLIDKAYWYVYVWKDYEKAIETFRTAI
;
A
#
# COMPACT_ATOMS: atom_id res chain seq x y z
N MET A 1 35.63 -29.98 -27.67
CA MET A 1 34.41 -29.15 -27.67
C MET A 1 34.63 -28.06 -26.62
N ASN A 2 34.83 -26.80 -27.05
CA ASN A 2 35.16 -25.69 -26.16
C ASN A 2 33.92 -25.24 -25.38
N ARG A 3 33.86 -25.57 -24.08
CA ARG A 3 32.82 -25.12 -23.15
C ARG A 3 33.05 -23.73 -22.57
N LEU A 4 34.25 -23.14 -22.81
CA LEU A 4 34.63 -21.82 -22.30
C LEU A 4 33.74 -20.65 -22.76
N PRO A 5 33.38 -20.51 -24.06
CA PRO A 5 32.52 -19.40 -24.49
C PRO A 5 31.12 -19.47 -23.93
N PHE A 6 30.57 -20.66 -23.67
CA PHE A 6 29.25 -20.86 -23.09
C PHE A 6 29.20 -20.43 -21.61
N LEU A 7 30.23 -20.73 -20.84
CA LEU A 7 30.35 -20.29 -19.44
C LEU A 7 30.49 -18.76 -19.33
N GLY A 8 31.25 -18.13 -20.22
CA GLY A 8 31.35 -16.65 -20.26
C GLY A 8 30.05 -15.97 -20.60
N LEU A 9 29.28 -16.50 -21.55
CA LEU A 9 27.95 -15.97 -21.91
C LEU A 9 26.94 -16.12 -20.75
N LEU A 10 26.95 -17.26 -20.07
CA LEU A 10 26.09 -17.52 -18.91
C LEU A 10 26.42 -16.57 -17.77
N PHE A 11 27.70 -16.33 -17.49
CA PHE A 11 28.14 -15.39 -16.46
C PHE A 11 27.75 -13.94 -16.79
N ALA A 12 27.90 -13.51 -18.05
CA ALA A 12 27.48 -12.19 -18.49
C ALA A 12 25.98 -11.98 -18.35
N LEU A 13 25.17 -12.99 -18.70
CA LEU A 13 23.71 -12.96 -18.51
C LEU A 13 23.32 -12.85 -17.03
N LEU A 14 23.98 -13.60 -16.15
CA LEU A 14 23.74 -13.53 -14.69
C LEU A 14 24.10 -12.15 -14.13
N CYS A 15 25.20 -11.54 -14.58
CA CYS A 15 25.58 -10.19 -14.17
C CYS A 15 24.56 -9.14 -14.62
N LEU A 16 24.04 -9.24 -15.85
CA LEU A 16 23.02 -8.31 -16.36
C LEU A 16 21.70 -8.40 -15.56
N VAL A 17 21.27 -9.60 -15.21
CA VAL A 17 20.08 -9.80 -14.40
C VAL A 17 20.27 -9.24 -12.99
N ALA A 18 21.42 -9.51 -12.36
CA ALA A 18 21.74 -9.00 -11.02
C ALA A 18 21.81 -7.46 -10.99
N CYS A 19 22.47 -6.84 -11.99
CA CYS A 19 22.54 -5.37 -12.09
C CYS A 19 21.14 -4.75 -12.26
N ARG A 20 20.26 -5.37 -13.02
CA ARG A 20 18.90 -4.90 -13.23
C ARG A 20 18.06 -5.00 -11.97
N GLN A 21 18.13 -6.12 -11.27
CA GLN A 21 17.43 -6.32 -10.00
C GLN A 21 17.87 -5.30 -8.94
N MET A 22 19.16 -5.01 -8.82
CA MET A 22 19.67 -3.96 -7.95
C MET A 22 19.12 -2.58 -8.32
N ASN A 23 18.90 -2.29 -9.62
CA ASN A 23 18.31 -1.04 -10.05
C ASN A 23 16.83 -0.94 -9.65
N GLU A 24 16.04 -2.01 -9.82
CA GLU A 24 14.62 -2.01 -9.46
C GLU A 24 14.41 -1.89 -7.93
N ALA A 25 15.23 -2.57 -7.12
CA ALA A 25 15.24 -2.40 -5.67
C ALA A 25 15.59 -0.96 -5.26
N HIS A 26 16.55 -0.34 -5.93
CA HIS A 26 16.90 1.06 -5.68
C HIS A 26 15.76 2.02 -6.00
N LEU A 27 15.06 1.84 -7.12
CA LEU A 27 13.87 2.62 -7.48
C LEU A 27 12.77 2.48 -6.41
N LEU A 28 12.56 1.26 -5.91
CA LEU A 28 11.58 0.99 -4.85
C LEU A 28 11.89 1.75 -3.56
N HIS A 29 13.15 1.73 -3.11
CA HIS A 29 13.56 2.47 -1.91
C HIS A 29 13.54 3.99 -2.12
N LEU A 30 13.77 4.48 -3.33
CA LEU A 30 13.55 5.88 -3.66
C LEU A 30 12.07 6.25 -3.57
N ALA A 31 11.18 5.40 -4.10
CA ALA A 31 9.74 5.60 -4.01
C ALA A 31 9.27 5.64 -2.54
N GLU A 32 9.80 4.76 -1.69
CA GLU A 32 9.51 4.75 -0.25
C GLU A 32 9.88 6.07 0.42
N LYS A 33 11.05 6.64 0.10
CA LYS A 33 11.47 7.95 0.64
C LYS A 33 10.58 9.11 0.19
N GLN A 34 9.91 8.98 -0.95
CA GLN A 34 9.04 10.02 -1.50
C GLN A 34 7.57 9.93 -1.02
N VAL A 35 7.21 8.87 -0.28
CA VAL A 35 5.81 8.56 0.08
C VAL A 35 5.09 9.71 0.78
N ASN A 36 5.77 10.45 1.64
CA ASN A 36 5.20 11.59 2.38
C ASN A 36 5.36 12.94 1.66
N MET A 37 6.02 12.97 0.50
CA MET A 37 6.36 14.21 -0.19
C MET A 37 5.49 14.43 -1.43
N ASN A 38 5.44 13.45 -2.32
CA ASN A 38 4.76 13.59 -3.61
C ASN A 38 4.33 12.24 -4.18
N VAL A 39 3.02 12.01 -4.23
CA VAL A 39 2.43 10.77 -4.75
C VAL A 39 2.76 10.53 -6.22
N ASP A 40 2.89 11.58 -7.03
CA ASP A 40 3.20 11.44 -8.46
C ASP A 40 4.65 11.00 -8.67
N SER A 41 5.57 11.44 -7.80
CA SER A 41 6.94 10.96 -7.79
C SER A 41 7.01 9.48 -7.40
N VAL A 42 6.23 9.05 -6.40
CA VAL A 42 6.13 7.63 -6.04
C VAL A 42 5.64 6.81 -7.23
N TYR A 43 4.56 7.23 -7.86
CA TYR A 43 4.02 6.56 -9.05
C TYR A 43 5.04 6.48 -10.19
N ALA A 44 5.72 7.60 -10.51
CA ALA A 44 6.72 7.66 -11.58
C ALA A 44 7.91 6.70 -11.35
N LEU A 45 8.25 6.41 -10.09
CA LEU A 45 9.28 5.44 -9.75
C LEU A 45 8.75 4.00 -9.84
N LEU A 46 7.53 3.75 -9.35
CA LEU A 46 6.94 2.40 -9.36
C LEU A 46 6.70 1.88 -10.79
N VAL A 47 6.29 2.73 -11.73
CA VAL A 47 6.05 2.31 -13.13
C VAL A 47 7.34 1.95 -13.88
N GLN A 48 8.51 2.29 -13.37
CA GLN A 48 9.81 1.90 -13.91
C GLN A 48 10.23 0.49 -13.46
N ILE A 49 9.55 -0.07 -12.45
CA ILE A 49 9.80 -1.44 -11.97
C ILE A 49 9.03 -2.39 -12.89
N GLU A 50 9.72 -2.95 -13.87
CA GLU A 50 9.09 -3.78 -14.90
C GLU A 50 8.75 -5.19 -14.44
N ARG A 51 9.47 -5.70 -13.43
CA ARG A 51 9.35 -7.08 -12.95
C ARG A 51 9.21 -7.18 -11.43
N PRO A 52 8.10 -6.72 -10.85
CA PRO A 52 7.90 -6.79 -9.39
C PRO A 52 8.02 -8.21 -8.82
N SER A 53 7.76 -9.24 -9.66
CA SER A 53 7.90 -10.65 -9.26
C SER A 53 9.36 -11.11 -9.06
N GLN A 54 10.35 -10.35 -9.51
CA GLN A 54 11.77 -10.63 -9.33
C GLN A 54 12.38 -9.94 -8.10
N LEU A 55 11.63 -9.04 -7.47
CA LEU A 55 11.99 -8.47 -6.18
C LEU A 55 12.03 -9.55 -5.10
N SER A 56 12.81 -9.35 -4.06
CA SER A 56 12.73 -10.19 -2.85
C SER A 56 11.34 -10.16 -2.25
N ASP A 57 10.99 -11.13 -1.41
CA ASP A 57 9.66 -11.18 -0.80
C ASP A 57 9.33 -9.91 -0.02
N GLU A 58 10.28 -9.35 0.72
CA GLU A 58 10.10 -8.12 1.49
C GLU A 58 9.94 -6.89 0.57
N GLU A 59 10.74 -6.78 -0.48
CA GLU A 59 10.64 -5.69 -1.46
C GLU A 59 9.33 -5.79 -2.26
N ARG A 60 8.85 -7.00 -2.56
CA ARG A 60 7.57 -7.20 -3.24
C ARG A 60 6.39 -6.75 -2.36
N LEU A 61 6.46 -6.98 -1.05
CA LEU A 61 5.46 -6.46 -0.11
C LEU A 61 5.54 -4.93 0.01
N LEU A 62 6.74 -4.35 0.02
CA LEU A 62 6.91 -2.89 -0.04
C LEU A 62 6.34 -2.32 -1.34
N TYR A 63 6.61 -2.95 -2.48
CA TYR A 63 6.03 -2.54 -3.77
C TYR A 63 4.49 -2.57 -3.73
N GLY A 64 3.89 -3.66 -3.23
CA GLY A 64 2.44 -3.77 -3.09
C GLY A 64 1.85 -2.69 -2.18
N TRP A 65 2.52 -2.40 -1.05
CA TRP A 65 2.08 -1.34 -0.14
C TRP A 65 2.16 0.06 -0.78
N LEU A 66 3.25 0.39 -1.46
CA LEU A 66 3.43 1.67 -2.15
C LEU A 66 2.45 1.82 -3.31
N ASN A 67 2.20 0.74 -4.06
CA ASN A 67 1.21 0.73 -5.14
C ASN A 67 -0.20 1.00 -4.59
N ALA A 68 -0.58 0.31 -3.51
CA ALA A 68 -1.86 0.54 -2.83
C ALA A 68 -1.97 2.00 -2.32
N TYR A 69 -0.89 2.55 -1.76
CA TYR A 69 -0.83 3.95 -1.35
C TYR A 69 -1.10 4.91 -2.52
N VAL A 70 -0.46 4.68 -3.67
CA VAL A 70 -0.68 5.50 -4.88
C VAL A 70 -2.12 5.40 -5.37
N HIS A 71 -2.68 4.18 -5.42
CA HIS A 71 -4.08 3.98 -5.80
C HIS A 71 -5.03 4.70 -4.86
N TYR A 72 -4.82 4.60 -3.55
CA TYR A 72 -5.59 5.32 -2.54
C TYR A 72 -5.55 6.83 -2.78
N LYS A 73 -4.35 7.41 -2.87
CA LYS A 73 -4.17 8.88 -3.02
C LYS A 73 -4.70 9.43 -4.34
N ARG A 74 -4.79 8.61 -5.37
CA ARG A 74 -5.32 8.98 -6.69
C ARG A 74 -6.78 8.58 -6.88
N HIS A 75 -7.43 8.02 -5.84
CA HIS A 75 -8.79 7.52 -5.91
C HIS A 75 -9.02 6.48 -7.04
N ASN A 76 -8.00 5.70 -7.35
CA ASN A 76 -8.08 4.61 -8.33
C ASN A 76 -8.63 3.34 -7.70
N SER A 77 -9.23 2.47 -8.53
CA SER A 77 -9.65 1.14 -8.07
C SER A 77 -8.47 0.32 -7.56
N MET A 78 -8.70 -0.40 -6.49
CA MET A 78 -7.76 -1.32 -5.86
C MET A 78 -8.16 -2.79 -6.03
N ALA A 79 -9.30 -3.06 -6.68
CA ALA A 79 -9.93 -4.39 -6.72
C ALA A 79 -9.08 -5.48 -7.38
N GLU A 80 -8.20 -5.11 -8.32
CA GLU A 80 -7.39 -6.06 -9.08
C GLU A 80 -5.98 -6.28 -8.51
N ASP A 81 -5.58 -5.54 -7.46
CA ASP A 81 -4.25 -5.63 -6.88
C ASP A 81 -4.18 -6.72 -5.80
N SER A 82 -3.67 -7.88 -6.18
CA SER A 82 -3.53 -9.04 -5.30
C SER A 82 -2.50 -8.86 -4.18
N LEU A 83 -1.63 -7.85 -4.26
CA LEU A 83 -0.58 -7.60 -3.26
C LEU A 83 -1.05 -6.73 -2.09
N ILE A 84 -2.19 -6.05 -2.18
CA ILE A 84 -2.65 -5.11 -1.14
C ILE A 84 -2.81 -5.80 0.20
N LEU A 85 -3.54 -6.93 0.26
CA LEU A 85 -3.77 -7.62 1.52
C LEU A 85 -2.49 -8.19 2.12
N PRO A 86 -1.66 -8.98 1.40
CA PRO A 86 -0.40 -9.48 1.93
C PRO A 86 0.54 -8.37 2.42
N ALA A 87 0.64 -7.27 1.66
CA ALA A 87 1.47 -6.14 2.01
C ALA A 87 0.95 -5.40 3.25
N SER A 88 -0.36 -5.15 3.31
CA SER A 88 -0.98 -4.49 4.46
C SER A 88 -0.88 -5.35 5.72
N ASP A 89 -1.11 -6.67 5.62
CA ASP A 89 -0.97 -7.58 6.76
C ASP A 89 0.46 -7.64 7.27
N TYR A 90 1.45 -7.63 6.38
CA TYR A 90 2.85 -7.58 6.76
C TYR A 90 3.17 -6.35 7.62
N TYR A 91 2.70 -5.15 7.23
CA TYR A 91 3.00 -3.92 7.96
C TYR A 91 2.15 -3.73 9.22
N VAL A 92 0.96 -4.32 9.31
CA VAL A 92 0.15 -4.33 10.55
C VAL A 92 0.90 -4.99 11.71
N PHE A 93 1.74 -5.99 11.45
CA PHE A 93 2.50 -6.71 12.48
C PHE A 93 3.92 -6.18 12.69
N ARG A 94 4.33 -5.12 12.00
CA ARG A 94 5.66 -4.51 12.14
C ARG A 94 5.63 -3.26 13.03
N ASN A 95 6.76 -2.95 13.66
CA ASN A 95 6.90 -1.75 14.50
C ASN A 95 7.03 -0.44 13.71
N ASP A 96 6.69 -0.41 12.43
CA ASP A 96 6.57 0.81 11.62
C ASP A 96 5.18 1.40 11.82
N THR A 97 5.02 2.22 12.86
CA THR A 97 3.74 2.79 13.26
C THR A 97 3.02 3.53 12.14
N ALA A 98 3.75 4.25 11.30
CA ALA A 98 3.15 5.02 10.19
C ALA A 98 2.57 4.09 9.12
N LYS A 99 3.33 3.08 8.68
CA LYS A 99 2.85 2.08 7.72
C LYS A 99 1.77 1.19 8.32
N ASN A 100 1.89 0.81 9.61
CA ASN A 100 0.89 0.02 10.31
C ASN A 100 -0.49 0.71 10.28
N LEU A 101 -0.58 1.96 10.75
CA LEU A 101 -1.83 2.72 10.74
C LEU A 101 -2.39 2.87 9.33
N PHE A 102 -1.54 3.23 8.36
CA PHE A 102 -1.98 3.42 7.00
C PHE A 102 -2.42 2.10 6.33
N SER A 103 -1.86 0.97 6.74
CA SER A 103 -2.26 -0.36 6.25
C SER A 103 -3.70 -0.71 6.58
N TYR A 104 -4.22 -0.31 7.73
CA TYR A 104 -5.64 -0.47 8.03
C TYR A 104 -6.52 0.35 7.09
N GLN A 105 -6.11 1.57 6.76
CA GLN A 105 -6.82 2.42 5.80
C GLN A 105 -6.79 1.83 4.38
N LEU A 106 -5.64 1.33 3.93
CA LEU A 106 -5.52 0.65 2.63
C LEU A 106 -6.39 -0.62 2.55
N LYS A 107 -6.41 -1.45 3.62
CA LYS A 107 -7.29 -2.62 3.70
C LYS A 107 -8.77 -2.22 3.62
N ALA A 108 -9.16 -1.17 4.32
CA ALA A 108 -10.53 -0.69 4.29
C ALA A 108 -10.93 -0.23 2.89
N TRP A 109 -10.08 0.55 2.21
CA TRP A 109 -10.33 0.97 0.83
C TRP A 109 -10.31 -0.21 -0.16
N TYR A 110 -9.46 -1.21 0.02
CA TYR A 110 -9.50 -2.42 -0.78
C TYR A 110 -10.86 -3.14 -0.67
N TRP A 111 -11.34 -3.37 0.57
CA TRP A 111 -12.64 -3.97 0.79
C TRP A 111 -13.82 -3.11 0.31
N TYR A 112 -13.68 -1.79 0.37
CA TYR A 112 -14.64 -0.85 -0.22
C TYR A 112 -14.81 -1.10 -1.74
N TRP A 113 -13.71 -1.20 -2.47
CA TRP A 113 -13.74 -1.46 -3.92
C TRP A 113 -14.33 -2.83 -4.27
N LEU A 114 -14.11 -3.83 -3.42
CA LEU A 114 -14.72 -5.16 -3.55
C LEU A 114 -16.18 -5.22 -3.08
N LYS A 115 -16.75 -4.13 -2.55
CA LYS A 115 -18.09 -4.04 -1.98
C LYS A 115 -18.29 -4.96 -0.75
N GLU A 116 -17.21 -5.33 -0.09
CA GLU A 116 -17.19 -6.13 1.14
C GLU A 116 -17.33 -5.22 2.37
N HIS A 117 -18.56 -4.72 2.58
CA HIS A 117 -18.87 -3.61 3.50
C HIS A 117 -18.47 -3.91 4.95
N GLU A 118 -18.78 -5.12 5.45
CA GLU A 118 -18.43 -5.51 6.82
C GLU A 118 -16.93 -5.53 7.06
N ARG A 119 -16.15 -6.07 6.08
CA ARG A 119 -14.69 -6.09 6.14
C ARG A 119 -14.09 -4.69 6.04
N CYS A 120 -14.70 -3.84 5.23
CA CYS A 120 -14.33 -2.44 5.11
C CYS A 120 -14.44 -1.72 6.47
N ILE A 121 -15.60 -1.84 7.14
CA ILE A 121 -15.84 -1.24 8.46
C ILE A 121 -14.92 -1.85 9.52
N ALA A 122 -14.76 -3.16 9.56
CA ALA A 122 -13.88 -3.82 10.54
C ALA A 122 -12.42 -3.35 10.40
N ALA A 123 -11.93 -3.17 9.17
CA ALA A 123 -10.58 -2.69 8.93
C ALA A 123 -10.41 -1.23 9.38
N ILE A 124 -11.33 -0.33 9.02
CA ILE A 124 -11.23 1.09 9.40
C ILE A 124 -11.36 1.26 10.91
N ASP A 125 -12.25 0.53 11.57
CA ASP A 125 -12.45 0.60 13.02
C ASP A 125 -11.22 0.10 13.79
N SER A 126 -10.55 -0.93 13.27
CA SER A 126 -9.28 -1.39 13.83
C SER A 126 -8.19 -0.31 13.73
N GLY A 127 -8.13 0.39 12.59
CA GLY A 127 -7.21 1.51 12.38
C GLY A 127 -7.52 2.69 13.32
N VAL A 128 -8.79 3.07 13.46
CA VAL A 128 -9.23 4.12 14.39
C VAL A 128 -8.87 3.77 15.84
N ALA A 129 -9.10 2.53 16.26
CA ALA A 129 -8.74 2.07 17.60
C ALA A 129 -7.23 2.16 17.86
N LEU A 130 -6.42 1.77 16.88
CA LEU A 130 -4.96 1.88 16.97
C LEU A 130 -4.51 3.34 16.98
N ALA A 131 -5.03 4.19 16.10
CA ALA A 131 -4.71 5.61 16.07
C ALA A 131 -5.02 6.29 17.40
N LYS A 132 -6.17 5.97 18.00
CA LYS A 132 -6.57 6.43 19.33
C LYS A 132 -5.59 5.98 20.41
N ALA A 133 -5.16 4.72 20.41
CA ALA A 133 -4.21 4.17 21.37
C ALA A 133 -2.83 4.85 21.24
N LEU A 134 -2.45 5.25 20.04
CA LEU A 134 -1.19 5.96 19.74
C LEU A 134 -1.31 7.49 19.86
N GLN A 135 -2.48 8.01 20.19
CA GLN A 135 -2.79 9.44 20.26
C GLN A 135 -2.52 10.18 18.93
N ASP A 136 -2.58 9.46 17.80
CA ASP A 136 -2.50 10.04 16.46
C ASP A 136 -3.90 10.54 16.02
N THR A 137 -4.25 11.73 16.50
CA THR A 137 -5.56 12.33 16.21
C THR A 137 -5.75 12.66 14.74
N GLY A 138 -4.67 12.99 14.02
CA GLY A 138 -4.71 13.27 12.59
C GLY A 138 -5.12 12.02 11.78
N ARG A 139 -4.47 10.90 12.01
CA ARG A 139 -4.82 9.63 11.35
C ARG A 139 -6.20 9.13 11.75
N MET A 140 -6.55 9.28 13.02
CA MET A 140 -7.89 8.95 13.50
C MET A 140 -8.96 9.75 12.75
N ALA A 141 -8.79 11.05 12.60
CA ALA A 141 -9.71 11.92 11.88
C ALA A 141 -9.81 11.53 10.39
N ASP A 142 -8.68 11.31 9.70
CA ASP A 142 -8.68 10.87 8.30
C ASP A 142 -9.50 9.59 8.09
N MET A 143 -9.32 8.58 8.94
CA MET A 143 -10.04 7.32 8.87
C MET A 143 -11.54 7.47 9.16
N LEU A 144 -11.90 8.30 10.13
CA LEU A 144 -13.29 8.60 10.45
C LEU A 144 -13.98 9.38 9.32
N ILE A 145 -13.27 10.28 8.65
CA ILE A 145 -13.76 10.99 7.46
C ILE A 145 -14.04 10.00 6.33
N ASP A 146 -13.12 9.10 6.02
CA ASP A 146 -13.34 8.05 5.01
C ASP A 146 -14.60 7.23 5.35
N LYS A 147 -14.73 6.77 6.59
CA LYS A 147 -15.87 6.00 7.07
C LYS A 147 -17.18 6.77 6.92
N ALA A 148 -17.19 8.06 7.29
CA ALA A 148 -18.36 8.91 7.19
C ALA A 148 -18.79 9.13 5.72
N TYR A 149 -17.83 9.34 4.81
CA TYR A 149 -18.11 9.40 3.38
C TYR A 149 -18.76 8.13 2.85
N TRP A 150 -18.32 6.94 3.27
CA TRP A 150 -18.97 5.69 2.87
C TRP A 150 -20.40 5.60 3.38
N TYR A 151 -20.69 6.04 4.61
CA TYR A 151 -22.06 6.12 5.10
C TYR A 151 -22.93 7.05 4.24
N VAL A 152 -22.40 8.20 3.80
CA VAL A 152 -23.14 9.12 2.92
C VAL A 152 -23.36 8.53 1.54
N TYR A 153 -22.28 8.13 0.86
CA TYR A 153 -22.33 7.87 -0.59
C TYR A 153 -22.66 6.43 -0.96
N VAL A 154 -22.34 5.48 -0.10
CA VAL A 154 -22.53 4.05 -0.39
C VAL A 154 -23.77 3.52 0.31
N TRP A 155 -23.85 3.69 1.62
CA TRP A 155 -24.91 3.06 2.41
C TRP A 155 -26.13 3.95 2.62
N LYS A 156 -26.03 5.25 2.32
CA LYS A 156 -27.08 6.25 2.52
C LYS A 156 -27.57 6.34 3.97
N ASP A 157 -26.71 5.99 4.94
CA ASP A 157 -26.96 6.08 6.38
C ASP A 157 -26.45 7.42 6.90
N TYR A 158 -27.27 8.45 6.72
CA TYR A 158 -26.92 9.83 7.06
C TYR A 158 -26.78 10.06 8.57
N GLU A 159 -27.50 9.29 9.40
CA GLU A 159 -27.40 9.40 10.86
C GLU A 159 -26.01 8.95 11.33
N LYS A 160 -25.57 7.76 10.90
CA LYS A 160 -24.22 7.29 11.19
C LYS A 160 -23.12 8.16 10.57
N ALA A 161 -23.35 8.73 9.40
CA ALA A 161 -22.41 9.67 8.81
C ALA A 161 -22.21 10.89 9.71
N ILE A 162 -23.29 11.52 10.20
CA ILE A 162 -23.24 12.69 11.08
C ILE A 162 -22.53 12.35 12.39
N GLU A 163 -22.85 11.22 13.01
CA GLU A 163 -22.21 10.75 14.24
C GLU A 163 -20.70 10.54 14.02
N THR A 164 -20.33 9.88 12.92
CA THR A 164 -18.93 9.62 12.59
C THR A 164 -18.15 10.91 12.32
N PHE A 165 -18.73 11.87 11.57
CA PHE A 165 -18.10 13.18 11.36
C PHE A 165 -17.90 13.97 12.66
N ARG A 166 -18.87 13.91 13.58
CA ARG A 166 -18.74 14.56 14.89
C ARG A 166 -17.60 13.97 15.73
N THR A 167 -17.35 12.69 15.57
CA THR A 167 -16.24 11.99 16.27
C THR A 167 -14.86 12.33 15.67
N ALA A 168 -14.82 12.75 14.40
CA ALA A 168 -13.60 13.10 13.69
C ALA A 168 -13.08 14.52 14.00
N ILE A 169 -13.88 15.36 14.64
CA ILE A 169 -13.58 16.76 15.03
C ILE A 169 -13.16 16.82 16.49
#